data_80f441b0c391588e8d3bee2f591655b8
#
_entry.id   80f441b0c391588e8d3bee2f591655b8
#
_cell.length_a   1.000
_cell.length_b   1.000
_cell.length_c   1.000
_cell.angle_alpha   90.00
_cell.angle_beta   90.00
_cell.angle_gamma   90.00
#
_symmetry.space_group_name_H-M   'P 1'
#
loop_
_entity.id
_entity.type
_entity.pdbx_description
1 polymer ?
#
loop_
_entity_poly.entity_id
_entity_poly.type
_entity_poly.pdbx_seq_one_letter_code
_entity_poly.pdbx_strand_id
1 'polypeptide(L)'
;MVLMNDDAIASEKETKVVMLPENQENPTGLIEQPAKVLRIGSMVKQLLEEVRSSPLDEASRRRLRDIHSRSVKELESGLAPELVEELDRLSIPFLDSEIPSDSELRIAQAQLVGWLEGLFHGIQTALFAQQMAARAQAEEVEHRAITDGQSEYPSPRSGSPYL
;
A
#
# COMPACT_ATOMS: atom_id res chain seq x y z
N MET A 1 47.62 -24.73 -10.80
CA MET A 1 47.14 -24.09 -9.60
C MET A 1 46.02 -23.17 -9.98
N VAL A 2 44.83 -23.68 -9.98
CA VAL A 2 43.63 -22.94 -10.40
C VAL A 2 42.81 -22.64 -9.16
N LEU A 3 42.73 -21.40 -8.81
CA LEU A 3 41.77 -20.93 -7.83
C LEU A 3 40.41 -20.85 -8.50
N MET A 4 39.58 -21.83 -8.25
CA MET A 4 38.19 -21.75 -8.58
C MET A 4 37.52 -20.79 -7.60
N ASN A 5 37.28 -19.59 -8.03
CA ASN A 5 36.29 -18.73 -7.40
C ASN A 5 34.93 -19.22 -7.87
N ASP A 6 34.32 -20.05 -7.06
CA ASP A 6 32.88 -20.22 -7.08
C ASP A 6 32.25 -18.99 -6.41
N ASP A 7 32.20 -17.92 -7.16
CA ASP A 7 31.24 -16.87 -6.90
C ASP A 7 29.88 -17.36 -7.38
N ALA A 8 29.30 -18.22 -6.60
CA ALA A 8 27.86 -18.39 -6.60
C ALA A 8 27.27 -17.06 -6.12
N ILE A 9 27.10 -16.16 -7.07
CA ILE A 9 26.27 -14.97 -6.86
C ILE A 9 24.86 -15.51 -6.69
N ALA A 10 24.50 -15.75 -5.45
CA ALA A 10 23.12 -15.82 -5.07
C ALA A 10 22.53 -14.48 -5.46
N SER A 11 21.82 -14.46 -6.57
CA SER A 11 20.95 -13.36 -6.93
C SER A 11 19.89 -13.25 -5.85
N GLU A 12 20.24 -12.56 -4.78
CA GLU A 12 19.25 -12.02 -3.89
C GLU A 12 18.38 -11.11 -4.74
N LYS A 13 17.25 -11.62 -5.14
CA LYS A 13 16.15 -10.79 -5.56
C LYS A 13 15.84 -9.92 -4.35
N GLU A 14 16.50 -8.79 -4.27
CA GLU A 14 16.08 -7.72 -3.40
C GLU A 14 14.64 -7.42 -3.78
N THR A 15 13.74 -7.96 -3.01
CA THR A 15 12.38 -7.48 -2.96
C THR A 15 12.53 -6.05 -2.48
N LYS A 16 12.55 -5.13 -3.44
CA LYS A 16 12.57 -3.72 -3.15
C LYS A 16 11.25 -3.42 -2.45
N VAL A 17 11.28 -3.61 -1.14
CA VAL A 17 10.21 -3.12 -0.29
C VAL A 17 10.20 -1.63 -0.54
N VAL A 18 9.15 -1.15 -1.19
CA VAL A 18 8.91 0.28 -1.31
C VAL A 18 8.65 0.74 0.12
N MET A 19 9.72 1.18 0.77
CA MET A 19 9.59 1.83 2.05
C MET A 19 8.82 3.13 1.81
N LEU A 20 7.61 3.18 2.33
CA LEU A 20 6.92 4.44 2.50
C LEU A 20 7.84 5.38 3.26
N PRO A 21 7.98 6.65 2.83
CA PRO A 21 8.91 7.58 3.47
C PRO A 21 8.68 7.61 4.99
N GLU A 22 9.75 7.44 5.76
CA GLU A 22 9.77 7.30 7.21
C GLU A 22 9.12 8.47 7.98
N ASN A 23 8.82 9.57 7.30
CA ASN A 23 8.30 10.79 7.91
C ASN A 23 6.77 10.87 7.98
N GLN A 24 6.05 9.80 7.63
CA GLN A 24 4.60 9.82 7.75
C GLN A 24 4.15 8.99 8.94
N GLU A 25 3.88 9.68 10.01
CA GLU A 25 3.32 9.11 11.25
C GLU A 25 1.96 8.43 11.03
N ASN A 26 1.33 8.68 9.88
CA ASN A 26 0.02 8.13 9.55
C ASN A 26 -0.03 7.65 8.09
N PRO A 27 0.05 6.34 7.83
CA PRO A 27 -0.02 5.80 6.47
C PRO A 27 -1.34 6.10 5.76
N THR A 28 -2.41 6.42 6.52
CA THR A 28 -3.69 6.84 5.96
C THR A 28 -3.68 8.28 5.47
N GLY A 29 -2.70 9.10 5.88
CA GLY A 29 -2.52 10.47 5.43
C GLY A 29 -2.13 10.61 3.95
N LEU A 30 -1.67 9.54 3.30
CA LEU A 30 -1.39 9.49 1.86
C LEU A 30 -2.65 9.53 1.01
N ILE A 31 -3.78 9.14 1.56
CA ILE A 31 -5.07 9.17 0.88
C ILE A 31 -5.97 10.18 1.61
N GLU A 32 -6.24 11.29 0.96
CA GLU A 32 -7.05 12.37 1.52
C GLU A 32 -8.55 12.03 1.51
N GLN A 33 -9.00 11.29 0.49
CA GLN A 33 -10.38 10.85 0.34
C GLN A 33 -10.45 9.33 0.08
N PRO A 34 -10.32 8.52 1.13
CA PRO A 34 -10.27 7.06 0.98
C PRO A 34 -11.49 6.45 0.29
N ALA A 35 -12.68 6.90 0.64
CA ALA A 35 -13.92 6.38 0.06
C ALA A 35 -14.00 6.63 -1.45
N LYS A 36 -13.57 7.80 -1.91
CA LYS A 36 -13.53 8.16 -3.32
C LYS A 36 -12.53 7.30 -4.09
N VAL A 37 -11.33 7.16 -3.55
CA VAL A 37 -10.26 6.36 -4.16
C VAL A 37 -10.67 4.88 -4.26
N LEU A 38 -11.28 4.33 -3.23
CA LEU A 38 -11.79 2.96 -3.25
C LEU A 38 -12.90 2.76 -4.29
N ARG A 39 -13.84 3.68 -4.40
CA ARG A 39 -14.92 3.60 -5.39
C ARG A 39 -14.38 3.64 -6.81
N ILE A 40 -13.49 4.57 -7.10
CA ILE A 40 -12.89 4.69 -8.43
C ILE A 40 -12.05 3.46 -8.75
N GLY A 41 -11.25 3.00 -7.80
CA GLY A 41 -10.46 1.78 -7.96
C GLY A 41 -11.29 0.55 -8.29
N SER A 42 -12.39 0.35 -7.57
CA SER A 42 -13.34 -0.75 -7.83
C SER A 42 -14.01 -0.63 -9.19
N MET A 43 -14.40 0.58 -9.59
CA MET A 43 -15.00 0.85 -10.89
C MET A 43 -14.03 0.54 -12.04
N VAL A 44 -12.79 0.99 -11.93
CA VAL A 44 -11.76 0.74 -12.96
C VAL A 44 -11.46 -0.75 -13.07
N LYS A 45 -11.37 -1.46 -11.95
CA LYS A 45 -11.17 -2.91 -11.92
C LYS A 45 -12.31 -3.67 -12.60
N GLN A 46 -13.54 -3.32 -12.26
CA GLN A 46 -14.73 -3.91 -12.87
C GLN A 46 -14.78 -3.66 -14.37
N LEU A 47 -14.48 -2.44 -14.80
CA LEU A 47 -14.44 -2.06 -16.20
C LEU A 47 -13.37 -2.86 -16.96
N LEU A 48 -12.20 -3.05 -16.38
CA LEU A 48 -11.14 -3.89 -16.96
C LEU A 48 -11.60 -5.33 -17.18
N GLU A 49 -12.32 -5.90 -16.23
CA GLU A 49 -12.86 -7.26 -16.34
C GLU A 49 -13.90 -7.37 -17.45
N GLU A 50 -14.77 -6.37 -17.60
CA GLU A 50 -15.78 -6.34 -18.65
C GLU A 50 -15.18 -6.23 -20.06
N VAL A 51 -14.12 -5.44 -20.21
CA VAL A 51 -13.48 -5.24 -21.54
C VAL A 51 -12.50 -6.33 -21.93
N ARG A 52 -12.16 -7.23 -21.03
CA ARG A 52 -11.23 -8.34 -21.33
C ARG A 52 -11.77 -9.30 -22.37
N SER A 53 -13.05 -9.53 -22.36
CA SER A 53 -13.70 -10.59 -23.14
C SER A 53 -14.38 -10.11 -24.41
N SER A 54 -14.39 -8.81 -24.66
CA SER A 54 -15.12 -8.24 -25.79
C SER A 54 -14.19 -7.40 -26.67
N PRO A 55 -14.25 -7.57 -28.00
CA PRO A 55 -13.58 -6.64 -28.90
C PRO A 55 -14.21 -5.26 -28.79
N LEU A 56 -13.36 -4.22 -28.75
CA LEU A 56 -13.77 -2.84 -28.65
C LEU A 56 -13.81 -2.19 -30.01
N ASP A 57 -14.95 -1.64 -30.39
CA ASP A 57 -15.05 -0.78 -31.57
C ASP A 57 -14.38 0.59 -31.31
N GLU A 58 -14.26 1.39 -32.33
CA GLU A 58 -13.60 2.69 -32.27
C GLU A 58 -14.29 3.62 -31.27
N ALA A 59 -15.61 3.66 -31.24
CA ALA A 59 -16.38 4.47 -30.33
C ALA A 59 -16.18 4.05 -28.86
N SER A 60 -16.13 2.76 -28.61
CA SER A 60 -15.85 2.21 -27.27
C SER A 60 -14.43 2.51 -26.82
N ARG A 61 -13.45 2.45 -27.71
CA ARG A 61 -12.05 2.80 -27.39
C ARG A 61 -11.90 4.27 -27.04
N ARG A 62 -12.55 5.16 -27.75
CA ARG A 62 -12.58 6.58 -27.40
C ARG A 62 -13.20 6.80 -26.03
N ARG A 63 -14.31 6.16 -25.75
CA ARG A 63 -14.99 6.25 -24.46
C ARG A 63 -14.13 5.74 -23.32
N LEU A 64 -13.46 4.63 -23.49
CA LEU A 64 -12.55 4.08 -22.47
C LEU A 64 -11.35 4.98 -22.24
N ARG A 65 -10.78 5.57 -23.27
CA ARG A 65 -9.72 6.58 -23.13
C ARG A 65 -10.18 7.74 -22.25
N ASP A 66 -11.36 8.28 -22.52
CA ASP A 66 -11.92 9.41 -21.79
C ASP A 66 -12.24 9.03 -20.34
N ILE A 67 -12.80 7.85 -20.11
CA ILE A 67 -13.06 7.32 -18.76
C ILE A 67 -11.75 7.16 -18.00
N HIS A 68 -10.73 6.60 -18.62
CA HIS A 68 -9.42 6.41 -18.00
C HIS A 68 -8.81 7.76 -17.57
N SER A 69 -8.78 8.73 -18.46
CA SER A 69 -8.24 10.06 -18.19
C SER A 69 -8.99 10.77 -17.06
N ARG A 70 -10.31 10.70 -17.05
CA ARG A 70 -11.14 11.25 -15.97
C ARG A 70 -10.92 10.52 -14.66
N SER A 71 -10.82 9.20 -14.70
CA SER A 71 -10.57 8.40 -13.50
C SER A 71 -9.24 8.73 -12.85
N VAL A 72 -8.18 8.93 -13.63
CA VAL A 72 -6.87 9.37 -13.13
C VAL A 72 -6.98 10.73 -12.45
N LYS A 73 -7.63 11.71 -13.06
CA LYS A 73 -7.84 13.05 -12.48
C LYS A 73 -8.64 13.00 -11.19
N GLU A 74 -9.68 12.18 -11.13
CA GLU A 74 -10.50 12.02 -9.93
C GLU A 74 -9.72 11.32 -8.81
N LEU A 75 -8.87 10.35 -9.14
CA LEU A 75 -7.97 9.74 -8.17
C LEU A 75 -6.98 10.76 -7.61
N GLU A 76 -6.35 11.55 -8.46
CA GLU A 76 -5.41 12.59 -8.06
C GLU A 76 -6.00 13.56 -7.06
N SER A 77 -7.27 13.91 -7.22
CA SER A 77 -7.97 14.81 -6.29
C SER A 77 -8.20 14.21 -4.90
N GLY A 78 -8.08 12.90 -4.74
CA GLY A 78 -8.24 12.19 -3.48
C GLY A 78 -6.94 11.68 -2.86
N LEU A 79 -5.79 11.98 -3.46
CA LEU A 79 -4.47 11.53 -3.06
C LEU A 79 -3.59 12.67 -2.56
N ALA A 80 -2.65 12.37 -1.68
CA ALA A 80 -1.61 13.30 -1.27
C ALA A 80 -0.68 13.63 -2.46
N PRO A 81 -0.02 14.81 -2.46
CA PRO A 81 0.84 15.24 -3.56
C PRO A 81 1.93 14.23 -3.95
N GLU A 82 2.49 13.51 -3.00
CA GLU A 82 3.52 12.50 -3.23
C GLU A 82 3.01 11.34 -4.10
N LEU A 83 1.77 10.93 -3.86
CA LEU A 83 1.13 9.86 -4.65
C LEU A 83 0.66 10.37 -6.02
N VAL A 84 0.25 11.61 -6.12
CA VAL A 84 -0.07 12.26 -7.41
C VAL A 84 1.16 12.28 -8.30
N GLU A 85 2.31 12.68 -7.78
CA GLU A 85 3.57 12.67 -8.52
C GLU A 85 3.98 11.26 -8.97
N GLU A 86 3.81 10.28 -8.12
CA GLU A 86 4.08 8.88 -8.44
C GLU A 86 3.17 8.38 -9.56
N LEU A 87 1.87 8.66 -9.46
CA LEU A 87 0.89 8.29 -10.46
C LEU A 87 1.17 8.98 -11.82
N ASP A 88 1.54 10.24 -11.82
CA ASP A 88 1.91 10.98 -13.03
C ASP A 88 3.13 10.40 -13.73
N ARG A 89 4.09 9.90 -12.97
CA ARG A 89 5.28 9.24 -13.53
C ARG A 89 4.97 7.88 -14.16
N LEU A 90 3.99 7.17 -13.62
CA LEU A 90 3.60 5.84 -14.09
C LEU A 90 2.58 5.89 -15.22
N SER A 91 1.76 6.93 -15.24
CA SER A 91 0.71 7.11 -16.24
C SER A 91 1.25 7.86 -17.45
N ILE A 92 1.24 7.21 -18.59
CA ILE A 92 1.49 7.88 -19.86
C ILE A 92 0.13 8.40 -20.36
N PRO A 93 -0.04 9.73 -20.48
CA PRO A 93 -1.30 10.26 -20.95
C PRO A 93 -1.55 9.88 -22.40
N PHE A 94 -2.79 9.49 -22.70
CA PHE A 94 -3.22 9.30 -24.09
C PHE A 94 -3.33 10.65 -24.79
N LEU A 95 -2.86 10.70 -26.03
CA LEU A 95 -3.01 11.89 -26.85
C LEU A 95 -4.49 12.01 -27.31
N ASP A 96 -5.06 13.17 -27.15
CA ASP A 96 -6.46 13.44 -27.54
C ASP A 96 -6.72 13.25 -29.05
N SER A 97 -5.66 13.37 -29.85
CA SER A 97 -5.72 13.20 -31.32
C SER A 97 -5.65 11.75 -31.79
N GLU A 98 -5.29 10.82 -30.92
CA GLU A 98 -5.14 9.41 -31.27
C GLU A 98 -6.14 8.55 -30.50
N ILE A 99 -6.65 7.54 -31.20
CA ILE A 99 -7.49 6.52 -30.60
C ILE A 99 -6.58 5.37 -30.23
N PRO A 100 -6.40 5.08 -28.92
CA PRO A 100 -5.55 3.97 -28.52
C PRO A 100 -6.14 2.65 -28.96
N SER A 101 -5.27 1.66 -29.18
CA SER A 101 -5.68 0.29 -29.48
C SER A 101 -6.32 -0.38 -28.24
N ASP A 102 -7.02 -1.48 -28.47
CA ASP A 102 -7.55 -2.33 -27.40
C ASP A 102 -6.45 -2.72 -26.40
N SER A 103 -5.30 -3.13 -26.92
CA SER A 103 -4.16 -3.55 -26.12
C SER A 103 -3.59 -2.42 -25.27
N GLU A 104 -3.45 -1.23 -25.83
CA GLU A 104 -2.96 -0.06 -25.11
C GLU A 104 -3.89 0.34 -23.98
N LEU A 105 -5.20 0.32 -24.22
CA LEU A 105 -6.21 0.61 -23.20
C LEU A 105 -6.20 -0.42 -22.08
N ARG A 106 -6.11 -1.71 -22.40
CA ARG A 106 -6.04 -2.78 -21.40
C ARG A 106 -4.79 -2.70 -20.55
N ILE A 107 -3.65 -2.39 -21.16
CA ILE A 107 -2.39 -2.22 -20.45
C ILE A 107 -2.47 -1.03 -19.49
N ALA A 108 -2.98 0.11 -19.95
CA ALA A 108 -3.13 1.30 -19.12
C ALA A 108 -4.05 1.06 -17.92
N GLN A 109 -5.19 0.41 -18.14
CA GLN A 109 -6.11 0.06 -17.07
C GLN A 109 -5.50 -0.96 -16.09
N ALA A 110 -4.81 -1.96 -16.59
CA ALA A 110 -4.14 -2.96 -15.76
C ALA A 110 -3.02 -2.33 -14.90
N GLN A 111 -2.27 -1.39 -15.45
CA GLN A 111 -1.25 -0.64 -14.70
C GLN A 111 -1.88 0.18 -13.57
N LEU A 112 -2.97 0.88 -13.85
CA LEU A 112 -3.67 1.69 -12.86
C LEU A 112 -4.25 0.81 -11.73
N VAL A 113 -4.90 -0.28 -12.07
CA VAL A 113 -5.43 -1.24 -11.09
C VAL A 113 -4.31 -1.86 -10.25
N GLY A 114 -3.22 -2.28 -10.88
CA GLY A 114 -2.07 -2.83 -10.20
C GLY A 114 -1.42 -1.84 -9.24
N TRP A 115 -1.29 -0.58 -9.64
CA TRP A 115 -0.79 0.48 -8.77
C TRP A 115 -1.69 0.71 -7.56
N LEU A 116 -3.01 0.79 -7.78
CA LEU A 116 -3.98 0.96 -6.69
C LEU A 116 -3.99 -0.22 -5.73
N GLU A 117 -3.96 -1.44 -6.22
CA GLU A 117 -3.87 -2.64 -5.38
C GLU A 117 -2.59 -2.68 -4.56
N GLY A 118 -1.47 -2.31 -5.17
CA GLY A 118 -0.19 -2.16 -4.47
C GLY A 118 -0.21 -1.09 -3.39
N LEU A 119 -0.83 0.05 -3.68
CA LEU A 119 -1.01 1.13 -2.71
C LEU A 119 -1.83 0.68 -1.50
N PHE A 120 -2.97 0.05 -1.72
CA PHE A 120 -3.83 -0.45 -0.65
C PHE A 120 -3.15 -1.54 0.17
N HIS A 121 -2.45 -2.45 -0.48
CA HIS A 121 -1.69 -3.48 0.20
C HIS A 121 -0.58 -2.89 1.08
N GLY A 122 0.15 -1.91 0.56
CA GLY A 122 1.18 -1.19 1.32
C GLY A 122 0.61 -0.49 2.56
N ILE A 123 -0.54 0.16 2.43
CA ILE A 123 -1.22 0.83 3.55
C ILE A 123 -1.69 -0.20 4.59
N GLN A 124 -2.30 -1.30 4.18
CA GLN A 124 -2.72 -2.36 5.09
C GLN A 124 -1.54 -2.97 5.85
N THR A 125 -0.43 -3.20 5.16
CA THR A 125 0.79 -3.70 5.79
C THR A 125 1.35 -2.72 6.81
N ALA A 126 1.38 -1.43 6.50
CA ALA A 126 1.84 -0.39 7.41
C ALA A 126 0.93 -0.25 8.64
N LEU A 127 -0.39 -0.32 8.47
CA LEU A 127 -1.34 -0.31 9.58
C LEU A 127 -1.17 -1.52 10.48
N PHE A 128 -0.99 -2.70 9.90
CA PHE A 128 -0.73 -3.92 10.65
C PHE A 128 0.57 -3.81 11.48
N ALA A 129 1.64 -3.29 10.89
CA ALA A 129 2.90 -3.06 11.58
C ALA A 129 2.75 -2.09 12.76
N GLN A 130 1.98 -1.00 12.57
CA GLN A 130 1.67 -0.06 13.64
C GLN A 130 0.87 -0.71 14.77
N GLN A 131 -0.13 -1.52 14.44
CA GLN A 131 -0.92 -2.24 15.44
C GLN A 131 -0.07 -3.22 16.24
N MET A 132 0.84 -3.94 15.59
CA MET A 132 1.76 -4.84 16.27
C MET A 132 2.75 -4.12 17.16
N ALA A 133 3.29 -2.97 16.71
CA ALA A 133 4.17 -2.13 17.51
C ALA A 133 3.44 -1.55 18.73
N ALA A 134 2.23 -1.06 18.57
CA ALA A 134 1.40 -0.54 19.66
C ALA A 134 1.07 -1.64 20.68
N ARG A 135 0.75 -2.85 20.23
CA ARG A 135 0.51 -4.01 21.10
C ARG A 135 1.76 -4.39 21.89
N ALA A 136 2.91 -4.44 21.24
CA ALA A 136 4.18 -4.74 21.91
C ALA A 136 4.52 -3.71 22.98
N GLN A 137 4.30 -2.42 22.71
CA GLN A 137 4.48 -1.34 23.69
C GLN A 137 3.49 -1.46 24.86
N ALA A 138 2.23 -1.77 24.59
CA ALA A 138 1.21 -1.95 25.61
C ALA A 138 1.55 -3.14 26.53
N GLU A 139 2.01 -4.26 25.98
CA GLU A 139 2.46 -5.42 26.72
C GLU A 139 3.69 -5.10 27.59
N GLU A 140 4.63 -4.33 27.06
CA GLU A 140 5.82 -3.91 27.82
C GLU A 140 5.44 -2.98 28.99
N VAL A 141 4.56 -2.01 28.76
CA VAL A 141 4.07 -1.12 29.81
C VAL A 141 3.32 -1.89 30.88
N GLU A 142 2.45 -2.81 30.50
CA GLU A 142 1.74 -3.68 31.43
C GLU A 142 2.69 -4.56 32.25
N HIS A 143 3.70 -5.14 31.61
CA HIS A 143 4.72 -5.94 32.29
C HIS A 143 5.52 -5.11 33.31
N ARG A 144 5.91 -3.90 32.96
CA ARG A 144 6.58 -2.97 33.90
C ARG A 144 5.70 -2.62 35.08
N ALA A 145 4.41 -2.32 34.84
CA ALA A 145 3.46 -2.00 35.91
C ALA A 145 3.29 -3.18 36.88
N ILE A 146 3.22 -4.41 36.38
CA ILE A 146 3.13 -5.62 37.19
C ILE A 146 4.42 -5.83 37.99
N THR A 147 5.58 -5.61 37.37
CA THR A 147 6.87 -5.78 38.01
C THR A 147 7.09 -4.73 39.11
N ASP A 148 6.75 -3.47 38.83
CA ASP A 148 6.85 -2.38 39.82
C ASP A 148 5.81 -2.57 40.94
N GLY A 149 4.63 -3.07 40.65
CA GLY A 149 3.61 -3.38 41.64
C GLY A 149 3.98 -4.56 42.55
N GLN A 150 4.80 -5.48 42.08
CA GLN A 150 5.30 -6.60 42.90
C GLN A 150 6.42 -6.15 43.86
N SER A 151 7.14 -5.09 43.59
CA SER A 151 8.16 -4.56 44.44
C SER A 151 7.58 -3.76 45.62
N GLU A 152 6.35 -3.33 45.56
CA GLU A 152 5.65 -2.59 46.60
C GLU A 152 4.91 -3.44 47.63
N TYR A 153 4.79 -4.75 47.39
CA TYR A 153 4.27 -5.64 48.40
C TYR A 153 5.33 -5.86 49.46
N PRO A 154 5.12 -5.33 50.66
CA PRO A 154 6.02 -5.69 51.77
C PRO A 154 5.93 -7.18 51.97
N SER A 155 7.05 -7.83 51.90
CA SER A 155 7.14 -9.25 52.31
C SER A 155 6.42 -9.44 53.60
N PRO A 156 5.52 -10.39 53.76
CA PRO A 156 4.96 -10.67 55.06
C PRO A 156 6.13 -10.96 55.98
N ARG A 157 6.37 -10.04 56.90
CA ARG A 157 7.32 -10.30 57.97
C ARG A 157 6.87 -11.59 58.64
N SER A 158 7.62 -12.61 58.45
CA SER A 158 7.50 -13.81 59.25
C SER A 158 7.98 -13.48 60.65
N GLY A 159 7.22 -12.72 61.32
CA GLY A 159 7.35 -12.43 62.70
C GLY A 159 6.02 -12.69 63.31
N SER A 160 5.71 -13.91 63.53
CA SER A 160 4.59 -14.25 64.34
C SER A 160 5.01 -14.01 65.78
N PRO A 161 4.47 -13.03 66.45
CA PRO A 161 4.63 -12.88 67.89
C PRO A 161 3.56 -13.74 68.55
N TYR A 162 3.71 -15.03 68.48
CA TYR A 162 2.94 -15.90 69.34
C TYR A 162 3.85 -16.38 70.43
N LEU A 163 3.62 -15.79 71.49
CA LEU A 163 3.79 -16.41 72.77
C LEU A 163 2.63 -17.31 73.00
#